data_afb12d7b86f9adb0c212459c98812d03
#
_entry.id   afb12d7b86f9adb0c212459c98812d03
#
_cell.length_a   1.000
_cell.length_b   1.000
_cell.length_c   1.000
_cell.angle_alpha   90.00
_cell.angle_beta   90.00
_cell.angle_gamma   90.00
#
_symmetry.space_group_name_H-M   'P 1'
#
loop_
_entity.id
_entity.type
_entity.pdbx_description
1 polymer ?
#
loop_
_entity_poly.entity_id
_entity_poly.type
_entity_poly.pdbx_seq_one_letter_code
_entity_poly.pdbx_strand_id
1 'polypeptide(L)'
;MLKFFLAGSLVALTFSCSDPTITDDLLDGDAIFDPSLYNPEEYLISAKYPSPTPEDLDKHIILAVHGYSATTFEWEEFKDWSVNPSYRISQVLLDGHGRDYESFKASSWRDWSSAIKREYEQLIDLGYTKISIVGSSTGGTLILELVSSGYFNSRLHPKNLFLVDPLVVSSNKLQSIAGIVGPMLVYVEVDQSAEEDKYWYRFRPHETINELNEVMKVVRKDLEDGVKLPSGTYLKVFHSLHDPVASTTSSVLIFKGLKTNAGGKIDVQLMNSDIHVFTRLSLRNNVTALQVANQLDAFTQIASKLN
;
A
#
# COMPACT_ATOMS: atom_id res chain seq x y z
N MET A 1 -7.05 21.97 71.97
CA MET A 1 -6.27 21.77 70.78
C MET A 1 -6.53 20.36 70.26
N LEU A 2 -7.44 20.21 69.29
CA LEU A 2 -7.84 18.91 68.74
C LEU A 2 -7.20 18.80 67.33
N LYS A 3 -6.27 17.87 67.15
CA LYS A 3 -5.63 17.59 65.86
C LYS A 3 -6.43 16.54 65.11
N PHE A 4 -7.09 16.94 64.03
CA PHE A 4 -7.68 16.02 63.09
C PHE A 4 -6.58 15.50 62.13
N PHE A 5 -6.37 14.18 62.15
CA PHE A 5 -5.61 13.49 61.14
C PHE A 5 -6.60 13.11 59.99
N LEU A 6 -6.44 13.71 58.83
CA LEU A 6 -7.09 13.25 57.60
C LEU A 6 -6.22 12.12 57.02
N ALA A 7 -6.70 10.89 57.10
CA ALA A 7 -6.13 9.77 56.39
C ALA A 7 -6.70 9.79 54.95
N GLY A 8 -5.93 10.26 54.00
CA GLY A 8 -6.27 10.18 52.56
C GLY A 8 -6.02 8.76 52.07
N SER A 9 -7.09 8.00 51.84
CA SER A 9 -7.01 6.72 51.13
C SER A 9 -6.74 6.97 49.65
N LEU A 10 -5.53 6.67 49.23
CA LEU A 10 -5.16 6.65 47.80
C LEU A 10 -5.74 5.36 47.20
N VAL A 11 -6.86 5.47 46.51
CA VAL A 11 -7.42 4.36 45.69
C VAL A 11 -6.57 4.26 44.45
N ALA A 12 -5.65 3.32 44.43
CA ALA A 12 -4.95 2.92 43.21
C ALA A 12 -5.93 2.19 42.30
N LEU A 13 -6.47 2.89 41.30
CA LEU A 13 -7.19 2.27 40.18
C LEU A 13 -6.16 1.49 39.35
N THR A 14 -6.02 0.20 39.65
CA THR A 14 -5.33 -0.72 38.73
C THR A 14 -6.24 -0.95 37.54
N PHE A 15 -6.02 -0.21 36.47
CA PHE A 15 -6.55 -0.60 35.19
C PHE A 15 -5.80 -1.87 34.75
N SER A 16 -6.44 -3.02 34.93
CA SER A 16 -6.03 -4.23 34.25
C SER A 16 -6.39 -4.03 32.76
N CYS A 17 -5.43 -3.61 31.98
CA CYS A 17 -5.52 -3.77 30.54
C CYS A 17 -5.39 -5.27 30.27
N SER A 18 -6.51 -6.00 30.29
CA SER A 18 -6.54 -7.30 29.63
C SER A 18 -6.49 -7.01 28.12
N ASP A 19 -5.52 -7.61 27.44
CA ASP A 19 -5.52 -7.60 25.99
C ASP A 19 -6.88 -8.08 25.52
N PRO A 20 -7.56 -7.35 24.62
CA PRO A 20 -8.82 -7.81 24.09
C PRO A 20 -8.57 -9.16 23.39
N THR A 21 -9.37 -10.14 23.74
CA THR A 21 -9.27 -11.47 23.14
C THR A 21 -9.83 -11.38 21.73
N ILE A 22 -8.95 -11.32 20.75
CA ILE A 22 -9.32 -11.48 19.35
C ILE A 22 -9.57 -12.98 19.17
N THR A 23 -10.79 -13.36 18.81
CA THR A 23 -11.14 -14.76 18.59
C THR A 23 -10.72 -15.19 17.21
N ASP A 24 -10.32 -16.44 17.05
CA ASP A 24 -9.91 -17.06 15.78
C ASP A 24 -10.96 -16.85 14.68
N ASP A 25 -12.25 -16.82 15.03
CA ASP A 25 -13.38 -16.58 14.13
C ASP A 25 -13.33 -15.20 13.42
N LEU A 26 -12.58 -14.24 13.96
CA LEU A 26 -12.43 -12.90 13.39
C LEU A 26 -11.14 -12.73 12.59
N LEU A 27 -10.19 -13.67 12.71
CA LEU A 27 -8.81 -13.43 12.29
C LEU A 27 -8.15 -14.57 11.55
N ASP A 28 -8.77 -15.74 11.49
CA ASP A 28 -8.21 -16.89 10.81
C ASP A 28 -8.59 -16.94 9.33
N GLY A 29 -7.54 -17.00 8.55
CA GLY A 29 -7.45 -16.83 7.14
C GLY A 29 -8.61 -17.36 6.29
N ASP A 30 -9.01 -18.60 6.49
CA ASP A 30 -10.01 -19.25 5.62
C ASP A 30 -11.44 -18.73 5.82
N ALA A 31 -11.75 -18.14 6.98
CA ALA A 31 -13.08 -17.58 7.26
C ALA A 31 -13.19 -16.10 6.86
N ILE A 32 -12.07 -15.37 6.85
CA ILE A 32 -12.02 -13.92 6.70
C ILE A 32 -11.49 -13.53 5.32
N PHE A 33 -10.37 -14.12 4.89
CA PHE A 33 -9.75 -13.80 3.62
C PHE A 33 -10.19 -14.74 2.49
N ASP A 34 -10.20 -14.17 1.27
CA ASP A 34 -10.50 -14.96 0.07
C ASP A 34 -9.44 -16.08 -0.09
N PRO A 35 -9.84 -17.37 -0.20
CA PRO A 35 -8.91 -18.49 -0.34
C PRO A 35 -7.99 -18.38 -1.56
N SER A 36 -8.36 -17.64 -2.61
CA SER A 36 -7.49 -17.41 -3.79
C SER A 36 -6.19 -16.71 -3.44
N LEU A 37 -6.15 -15.97 -2.32
CA LEU A 37 -4.93 -15.31 -1.82
C LEU A 37 -3.83 -16.30 -1.39
N TYR A 38 -4.16 -17.59 -1.21
CA TYR A 38 -3.19 -18.64 -0.89
C TYR A 38 -2.59 -19.31 -2.13
N ASN A 39 -3.03 -18.92 -3.32
CA ASN A 39 -2.69 -19.49 -4.61
C ASN A 39 -1.91 -18.47 -5.45
N PRO A 40 -0.57 -18.40 -5.36
CA PRO A 40 0.22 -17.40 -6.09
C PRO A 40 -0.01 -17.37 -7.60
N GLU A 41 -0.32 -18.50 -8.23
CA GLU A 41 -0.64 -18.58 -9.66
C GLU A 41 -1.92 -17.84 -10.07
N GLU A 42 -2.79 -17.47 -9.12
CA GLU A 42 -3.98 -16.68 -9.41
C GLU A 42 -3.65 -15.18 -9.57
N TYR A 43 -2.55 -14.71 -8.97
CA TYR A 43 -2.24 -13.29 -8.92
C TYR A 43 -0.81 -12.91 -9.33
N LEU A 44 0.21 -13.81 -9.22
CA LEU A 44 1.58 -13.55 -9.64
C LEU A 44 1.86 -14.08 -11.05
N ILE A 45 2.39 -13.25 -11.92
CA ILE A 45 2.75 -13.64 -13.29
C ILE A 45 3.92 -14.62 -13.31
N SER A 46 4.90 -14.46 -12.42
CA SER A 46 6.02 -15.40 -12.31
C SER A 46 5.58 -16.81 -11.94
N ALA A 47 4.59 -16.94 -11.04
CA ALA A 47 4.04 -18.23 -10.63
C ALA A 47 3.13 -18.84 -11.70
N LYS A 48 2.32 -17.99 -12.36
CA LYS A 48 1.39 -18.41 -13.41
C LYS A 48 2.08 -18.87 -14.69
N TYR A 49 3.22 -18.26 -15.02
CA TYR A 49 4.02 -18.54 -16.22
C TYR A 49 5.48 -18.84 -15.86
N PRO A 50 5.75 -19.97 -15.18
CA PRO A 50 7.11 -20.32 -14.71
C PRO A 50 8.07 -20.69 -15.85
N SER A 51 7.57 -20.85 -17.06
CA SER A 51 8.33 -21.13 -18.28
C SER A 51 7.74 -20.32 -19.44
N PRO A 52 7.95 -19.00 -19.48
CA PRO A 52 7.32 -18.15 -20.47
C PRO A 52 7.81 -18.43 -21.88
N THR A 53 6.90 -18.35 -22.86
CA THR A 53 7.23 -18.41 -24.27
C THR A 53 7.87 -17.09 -24.74
N PRO A 54 8.53 -17.05 -25.93
CA PRO A 54 9.02 -15.80 -26.51
C PRO A 54 7.92 -14.72 -26.65
N GLU A 55 6.69 -15.12 -27.00
CA GLU A 55 5.54 -14.22 -27.04
C GLU A 55 5.17 -13.67 -25.66
N ASP A 56 5.29 -14.47 -24.62
CA ASP A 56 5.07 -14.02 -23.24
C ASP A 56 6.12 -13.01 -22.81
N LEU A 57 7.39 -13.23 -23.14
CA LEU A 57 8.51 -12.35 -22.82
C LEU A 57 8.44 -10.98 -23.51
N ASP A 58 7.74 -10.90 -24.64
CA ASP A 58 7.53 -9.61 -25.34
C ASP A 58 6.48 -8.72 -24.63
N LYS A 59 5.63 -9.29 -23.79
CA LYS A 59 4.60 -8.56 -23.06
C LYS A 59 5.18 -7.66 -21.98
N HIS A 60 4.56 -6.52 -21.79
CA HIS A 60 4.86 -5.65 -20.66
C HIS A 60 4.22 -6.21 -19.38
N ILE A 61 4.97 -6.29 -18.30
CA ILE A 61 4.44 -6.70 -17.00
C ILE A 61 4.31 -5.47 -16.11
N ILE A 62 3.16 -5.30 -15.47
CA ILE A 62 2.99 -4.31 -14.42
C ILE A 62 2.73 -5.02 -13.09
N LEU A 63 3.62 -4.78 -12.10
CA LEU A 63 3.39 -5.18 -10.73
C LEU A 63 2.39 -4.22 -10.10
N ALA A 64 1.32 -4.73 -9.55
CA ALA A 64 0.31 -3.96 -8.82
C ALA A 64 0.43 -4.24 -7.33
N VAL A 65 0.77 -3.21 -6.56
CA VAL A 65 1.11 -3.29 -5.14
C VAL A 65 0.03 -2.60 -4.32
N HIS A 66 -0.64 -3.35 -3.45
CA HIS A 66 -1.72 -2.84 -2.60
C HIS A 66 -1.23 -2.03 -1.40
N GLY A 67 -2.16 -1.37 -0.71
CA GLY A 67 -1.91 -0.57 0.49
C GLY A 67 -1.84 -1.38 1.79
N TYR A 68 -1.63 -0.66 2.90
CA TYR A 68 -1.61 -1.22 4.26
C TYR A 68 -2.94 -1.90 4.62
N SER A 69 -2.85 -3.04 5.25
CA SER A 69 -3.99 -3.88 5.68
C SER A 69 -4.89 -4.41 4.55
N ALA A 70 -4.55 -4.18 3.29
CA ALA A 70 -5.29 -4.60 2.12
C ALA A 70 -4.77 -5.94 1.55
N THR A 71 -5.32 -6.36 0.42
CA THR A 71 -4.88 -7.52 -0.35
C THR A 71 -4.80 -7.16 -1.84
N THR A 72 -4.50 -8.16 -2.67
CA THR A 72 -4.49 -8.03 -4.14
C THR A 72 -5.81 -7.52 -4.71
N PHE A 73 -6.92 -7.70 -4.01
CA PHE A 73 -8.24 -7.21 -4.39
C PHE A 73 -8.28 -5.69 -4.67
N GLU A 74 -7.38 -4.93 -4.06
CA GLU A 74 -7.30 -3.48 -4.29
C GLU A 74 -7.03 -3.10 -5.75
N TRP A 75 -6.45 -4.04 -6.53
CA TRP A 75 -6.16 -3.86 -7.95
C TRP A 75 -7.01 -4.72 -8.88
N GLU A 76 -8.00 -5.45 -8.36
CA GLU A 76 -8.85 -6.35 -9.16
C GLU A 76 -9.63 -5.58 -10.23
N GLU A 77 -10.19 -4.39 -9.90
CA GLU A 77 -10.91 -3.56 -10.88
C GLU A 77 -10.01 -3.10 -12.04
N PHE A 78 -8.74 -2.81 -11.77
CA PHE A 78 -7.79 -2.49 -12.84
C PHE A 78 -7.49 -3.70 -13.71
N LYS A 79 -7.34 -4.87 -13.11
CA LYS A 79 -7.11 -6.14 -13.82
C LYS A 79 -8.31 -6.50 -14.70
N ASP A 80 -9.53 -6.42 -14.15
CA ASP A 80 -10.77 -6.74 -14.87
C ASP A 80 -11.06 -5.74 -16.00
N TRP A 81 -10.81 -4.45 -15.78
CA TRP A 81 -10.93 -3.43 -16.81
C TRP A 81 -9.92 -3.63 -17.94
N SER A 82 -8.76 -4.16 -17.62
CA SER A 82 -7.60 -4.24 -18.50
C SER A 82 -7.60 -5.52 -19.35
N VAL A 83 -8.47 -5.62 -20.33
CA VAL A 83 -8.54 -6.77 -21.26
C VAL A 83 -7.55 -6.60 -22.44
N ASN A 84 -6.30 -6.21 -22.17
CA ASN A 84 -5.32 -5.93 -23.20
C ASN A 84 -4.30 -7.09 -23.34
N PRO A 85 -4.11 -7.68 -24.55
CA PRO A 85 -3.15 -8.78 -24.73
C PRO A 85 -1.68 -8.34 -24.71
N SER A 86 -1.38 -7.02 -24.81
CA SER A 86 0.00 -6.51 -24.90
C SER A 86 0.70 -6.40 -23.54
N TYR A 87 -0.03 -6.45 -22.43
CA TYR A 87 0.55 -6.45 -21.10
C TYR A 87 -0.19 -7.38 -20.14
N ARG A 88 0.43 -7.67 -19.02
CA ARG A 88 -0.14 -8.48 -17.94
C ARG A 88 0.04 -7.78 -16.59
N ILE A 89 -0.88 -8.02 -15.68
CA ILE A 89 -0.85 -7.47 -14.33
C ILE A 89 -0.46 -8.58 -13.36
N SER A 90 0.64 -8.36 -12.62
CA SER A 90 1.09 -9.21 -11.52
C SER A 90 0.69 -8.51 -10.22
N GLN A 91 -0.31 -9.03 -9.51
CA GLN A 91 -0.78 -8.44 -8.27
C GLN A 91 0.07 -8.98 -7.11
N VAL A 92 0.87 -8.12 -6.49
CA VAL A 92 1.76 -8.52 -5.39
C VAL A 92 0.98 -8.51 -4.08
N LEU A 93 0.89 -9.66 -3.43
CA LEU A 93 0.42 -9.76 -2.04
C LEU A 93 1.60 -9.50 -1.11
N LEU A 94 1.52 -8.45 -0.31
CA LEU A 94 2.57 -8.09 0.65
C LEU A 94 2.68 -9.15 1.75
N ASP A 95 3.89 -9.45 2.21
CA ASP A 95 4.11 -10.43 3.26
C ASP A 95 3.31 -10.10 4.53
N GLY A 96 2.76 -11.11 5.16
CA GLY A 96 1.87 -10.98 6.30
C GLY A 96 0.44 -10.54 5.97
N HIS A 97 0.18 -9.99 4.77
CA HIS A 97 -1.16 -9.59 4.35
C HIS A 97 -1.96 -10.77 3.78
N GLY A 98 -3.29 -10.69 3.89
CA GLY A 98 -4.20 -11.74 3.40
C GLY A 98 -3.95 -13.10 4.05
N ARG A 99 -3.48 -13.10 5.28
CA ARG A 99 -3.23 -14.26 6.14
C ARG A 99 -3.96 -14.05 7.48
N ASP A 100 -3.58 -14.78 8.51
CA ASP A 100 -4.09 -14.56 9.87
C ASP A 100 -3.52 -13.26 10.50
N TYR A 101 -4.11 -12.86 11.63
CA TYR A 101 -3.72 -11.67 12.37
C TYR A 101 -2.28 -11.74 12.87
N GLU A 102 -1.84 -12.89 13.35
CA GLU A 102 -0.49 -13.05 13.89
C GLU A 102 0.57 -12.94 12.80
N SER A 103 0.31 -13.47 11.61
CA SER A 103 1.16 -13.28 10.43
C SER A 103 1.30 -11.79 10.07
N PHE A 104 0.19 -11.04 10.10
CA PHE A 104 0.22 -9.61 9.84
C PHE A 104 0.97 -8.86 10.93
N LYS A 105 0.66 -9.13 12.20
CA LYS A 105 1.30 -8.54 13.38
C LYS A 105 2.82 -8.75 13.39
N ALA A 106 3.28 -9.93 13.00
CA ALA A 106 4.70 -10.27 12.96
C ALA A 106 5.46 -9.66 11.76
N SER A 107 4.75 -9.13 10.74
CA SER A 107 5.37 -8.61 9.54
C SER A 107 5.88 -7.18 9.70
N SER A 108 7.01 -6.88 9.09
CA SER A 108 7.62 -5.56 9.03
C SER A 108 7.45 -4.93 7.65
N TRP A 109 7.65 -3.61 7.53
CA TRP A 109 7.66 -2.95 6.23
C TRP A 109 8.77 -3.48 5.30
N ARG A 110 9.84 -4.06 5.86
CA ARG A 110 10.90 -4.70 5.09
C ARG A 110 10.44 -6.02 4.47
N ASP A 111 9.59 -6.76 5.18
CA ASP A 111 8.96 -7.97 4.64
C ASP A 111 7.99 -7.58 3.52
N TRP A 112 7.17 -6.52 3.72
CA TRP A 112 6.27 -6.02 2.67
C TRP A 112 7.06 -5.62 1.41
N SER A 113 8.16 -4.88 1.57
CA SER A 113 9.06 -4.51 0.47
C SER A 113 9.68 -5.74 -0.20
N SER A 114 9.99 -6.80 0.58
CA SER A 114 10.58 -8.03 0.07
C SER A 114 9.64 -8.79 -0.87
N ALA A 115 8.33 -8.75 -0.66
CA ALA A 115 7.36 -9.33 -1.58
C ALA A 115 7.44 -8.70 -2.99
N ILE A 116 7.58 -7.37 -3.05
CA ILE A 116 7.73 -6.64 -4.32
C ILE A 116 9.06 -7.03 -5.00
N LYS A 117 10.13 -7.06 -4.22
CA LYS A 117 11.48 -7.43 -4.72
C LYS A 117 11.49 -8.84 -5.30
N ARG A 118 10.87 -9.81 -4.61
CA ARG A 118 10.82 -11.22 -5.07
C ARG A 118 10.13 -11.34 -6.42
N GLU A 119 8.93 -10.78 -6.58
CA GLU A 119 8.23 -10.86 -7.87
C GLU A 119 9.02 -10.14 -8.96
N TYR A 120 9.57 -8.96 -8.66
CA TYR A 120 10.37 -8.19 -9.62
C TYR A 120 11.61 -8.96 -10.10
N GLU A 121 12.35 -9.58 -9.18
CA GLU A 121 13.53 -10.38 -9.48
C GLU A 121 13.18 -11.68 -10.23
N GLN A 122 12.13 -12.37 -9.81
CA GLN A 122 11.64 -13.56 -10.51
C GLN A 122 11.26 -13.28 -11.97
N LEU A 123 10.59 -12.16 -12.23
CA LEU A 123 10.26 -11.77 -13.61
C LEU A 123 11.51 -11.48 -14.44
N ILE A 124 12.53 -10.84 -13.86
CA ILE A 124 13.81 -10.61 -14.54
C ILE A 124 14.52 -11.94 -14.82
N ASP A 125 14.56 -12.84 -13.86
CA ASP A 125 15.19 -14.17 -14.01
C ASP A 125 14.48 -15.04 -15.05
N LEU A 126 13.16 -14.86 -15.22
CA LEU A 126 12.37 -15.47 -16.29
C LEU A 126 12.62 -14.83 -17.66
N GLY A 127 13.31 -13.67 -17.73
CA GLY A 127 13.68 -13.01 -18.98
C GLY A 127 12.80 -11.82 -19.38
N TYR A 128 11.84 -11.39 -18.55
CA TYR A 128 11.04 -10.18 -18.84
C TYR A 128 11.90 -8.92 -18.76
N THR A 129 11.80 -8.05 -19.76
CA THR A 129 12.60 -6.80 -19.88
C THR A 129 11.75 -5.53 -19.85
N LYS A 130 10.43 -5.67 -19.94
CA LYS A 130 9.46 -4.56 -19.91
C LYS A 130 8.66 -4.69 -18.60
N ILE A 131 9.18 -4.13 -17.50
CA ILE A 131 8.53 -4.21 -16.19
C ILE A 131 8.22 -2.80 -15.70
N SER A 132 6.99 -2.58 -15.26
CA SER A 132 6.51 -1.38 -14.57
C SER A 132 5.95 -1.74 -13.21
N ILE A 133 5.78 -0.75 -12.33
CA ILE A 133 5.19 -0.97 -11.00
C ILE A 133 4.15 0.11 -10.75
N VAL A 134 2.98 -0.29 -10.24
CA VAL A 134 1.97 0.62 -9.71
C VAL A 134 1.73 0.28 -8.25
N GLY A 135 1.59 1.29 -7.40
CA GLY A 135 1.29 1.08 -5.99
C GLY A 135 0.32 2.12 -5.44
N SER A 136 -0.58 1.66 -4.61
CA SER A 136 -1.57 2.48 -3.91
C SER A 136 -1.18 2.67 -2.45
N SER A 137 -1.45 3.84 -1.90
CA SER A 137 -1.23 4.12 -0.47
C SER A 137 0.17 3.70 0.00
N THR A 138 0.28 2.76 0.93
CA THR A 138 1.55 2.19 1.42
C THR A 138 2.34 1.49 0.31
N GLY A 139 1.67 0.84 -0.66
CA GLY A 139 2.35 0.28 -1.83
C GLY A 139 3.14 1.34 -2.60
N GLY A 140 2.57 2.55 -2.73
CA GLY A 140 3.27 3.70 -3.30
C GLY A 140 4.46 4.16 -2.44
N THR A 141 4.34 4.11 -1.11
CA THR A 141 5.43 4.44 -0.17
C THR A 141 6.58 3.43 -0.28
N LEU A 142 6.27 2.14 -0.38
CA LEU A 142 7.27 1.08 -0.57
C LEU A 142 8.02 1.22 -1.91
N ILE A 143 7.33 1.58 -2.98
CA ILE A 143 7.97 1.89 -4.28
C ILE A 143 8.93 3.07 -4.14
N LEU A 144 8.56 4.12 -3.43
CA LEU A 144 9.43 5.27 -3.17
C LEU A 144 10.67 4.86 -2.35
N GLU A 145 10.52 3.99 -1.37
CA GLU A 145 11.63 3.42 -0.60
C GLU A 145 12.58 2.62 -1.51
N LEU A 146 12.06 1.77 -2.40
CA LEU A 146 12.88 1.03 -3.36
C LEU A 146 13.68 1.96 -4.29
N VAL A 147 13.12 3.10 -4.67
CA VAL A 147 13.82 4.11 -5.47
C VAL A 147 14.89 4.80 -4.63
N SER A 148 14.54 5.28 -3.42
CA SER A 148 15.45 6.07 -2.58
C SER A 148 16.59 5.26 -2.00
N SER A 149 16.37 4.00 -1.65
CA SER A 149 17.42 3.07 -1.20
C SER A 149 18.39 2.64 -2.33
N GLY A 150 18.08 3.01 -3.58
CA GLY A 150 18.88 2.63 -4.74
C GLY A 150 18.74 1.16 -5.15
N TYR A 151 17.67 0.48 -4.75
CA TYR A 151 17.43 -0.92 -5.08
C TYR A 151 17.54 -1.20 -6.59
N PHE A 152 17.09 -0.29 -7.44
CA PHE A 152 17.11 -0.43 -8.89
C PHE A 152 18.47 -0.10 -9.54
N ASN A 153 19.44 0.49 -8.82
CA ASN A 153 20.69 1.00 -9.41
C ASN A 153 21.55 -0.10 -10.09
N SER A 154 21.49 -1.34 -9.60
CA SER A 154 22.24 -2.48 -10.12
C SER A 154 21.37 -3.54 -10.81
N ARG A 155 20.13 -3.20 -11.13
CA ARG A 155 19.13 -4.11 -11.69
C ARG A 155 18.53 -3.54 -12.97
N LEU A 156 17.68 -4.32 -13.64
CA LEU A 156 16.81 -3.78 -14.68
C LEU A 156 16.01 -2.62 -14.10
N HIS A 157 16.05 -1.46 -14.77
CA HIS A 157 15.25 -0.32 -14.33
C HIS A 157 13.77 -0.52 -14.70
N PRO A 158 12.82 -0.21 -13.82
CA PRO A 158 11.41 -0.22 -14.18
C PRO A 158 11.15 0.83 -15.29
N LYS A 159 10.31 0.47 -16.26
CA LYS A 159 9.93 1.39 -17.34
C LYS A 159 9.10 2.54 -16.80
N ASN A 160 8.08 2.21 -16.01
CA ASN A 160 7.19 3.18 -15.41
C ASN A 160 6.95 2.86 -13.93
N LEU A 161 6.79 3.90 -13.14
CA LEU A 161 6.31 3.86 -11.76
C LEU A 161 5.05 4.71 -11.67
N PHE A 162 3.97 4.15 -11.12
CA PHE A 162 2.73 4.86 -10.88
C PHE A 162 2.40 4.80 -9.39
N LEU A 163 2.07 5.93 -8.80
CA LEU A 163 1.72 6.04 -7.40
C LEU A 163 0.29 6.60 -7.30
N VAL A 164 -0.59 5.88 -6.62
CA VAL A 164 -1.98 6.28 -6.39
C VAL A 164 -2.17 6.56 -4.91
N ASP A 165 -2.53 7.79 -4.58
CA ASP A 165 -2.71 8.24 -3.20
C ASP A 165 -1.57 7.81 -2.25
N PRO A 166 -0.28 8.02 -2.64
CA PRO A 166 0.87 7.51 -1.87
C PRO A 166 0.88 8.10 -0.46
N LEU A 167 1.03 7.22 0.54
CA LEU A 167 0.99 7.59 1.96
C LEU A 167 2.39 7.92 2.48
N VAL A 168 2.85 9.16 2.27
CA VAL A 168 4.10 9.69 2.83
C VAL A 168 3.84 10.56 4.07
N VAL A 169 2.74 11.30 4.05
CA VAL A 169 2.23 12.09 5.17
C VAL A 169 0.77 11.74 5.37
N SER A 170 0.40 11.31 6.56
CA SER A 170 -1.00 11.04 6.91
C SER A 170 -1.80 12.33 7.05
N SER A 171 -3.11 12.24 6.76
CA SER A 171 -4.03 13.34 7.01
C SER A 171 -4.20 13.59 8.53
N ASN A 172 -4.60 14.81 8.90
CA ASN A 172 -4.86 15.16 10.31
C ASN A 172 -5.95 14.29 10.96
N LYS A 173 -6.88 13.74 10.16
CA LYS A 173 -7.92 12.84 10.67
C LYS A 173 -7.32 11.51 11.16
N LEU A 174 -6.34 10.98 10.45
CA LEU A 174 -5.65 9.75 10.86
C LEU A 174 -4.70 10.00 12.04
N GLN A 175 -4.02 11.16 12.05
CA GLN A 175 -3.13 11.54 13.15
C GLN A 175 -3.87 11.71 14.48
N SER A 176 -5.12 12.21 14.47
CA SER A 176 -5.92 12.36 15.69
C SER A 176 -6.30 11.01 16.31
N ILE A 177 -6.43 9.96 15.53
CA ILE A 177 -6.72 8.61 16.02
C ILE A 177 -5.44 7.94 16.55
N ALA A 178 -4.34 8.02 15.81
CA ALA A 178 -3.07 7.39 16.21
C ALA A 178 -2.35 8.12 17.37
N GLY A 179 -2.53 9.46 17.48
CA GLY A 179 -1.85 10.27 18.49
C GLY A 179 -2.53 10.30 19.87
N ILE A 180 -3.83 10.03 19.95
CA ILE A 180 -4.58 10.07 21.23
C ILE A 180 -4.54 8.71 21.94
N VAL A 181 -4.34 7.62 21.20
CA VAL A 181 -4.51 6.26 21.71
C VAL A 181 -3.17 5.54 21.87
N GLY A 182 -2.07 6.24 21.94
CA GLY A 182 -0.71 5.77 22.26
C GLY A 182 -0.52 4.30 22.69
N PRO A 183 0.57 3.93 23.29
CA PRO A 183 1.00 2.53 23.49
C PRO A 183 0.08 1.62 24.34
N MET A 184 -1.15 2.05 24.62
CA MET A 184 -2.13 1.32 25.43
C MET A 184 -3.12 0.45 24.62
N LEU A 185 -3.15 0.56 23.27
CA LEU A 185 -4.01 -0.30 22.46
C LEU A 185 -3.17 -1.34 21.71
N VAL A 186 -3.55 -2.59 21.85
CA VAL A 186 -2.94 -3.72 21.16
C VAL A 186 -3.23 -3.66 19.66
N TYR A 187 -4.40 -3.13 19.29
CA TYR A 187 -4.80 -2.93 17.90
C TYR A 187 -5.74 -1.73 17.72
N VAL A 188 -5.93 -1.32 16.47
CA VAL A 188 -6.97 -0.38 16.07
C VAL A 188 -8.02 -1.15 15.26
N GLU A 189 -9.27 -1.13 15.73
CA GLU A 189 -10.40 -1.67 14.97
C GLU A 189 -10.89 -0.63 13.95
N VAL A 190 -11.17 -1.07 12.73
CA VAL A 190 -11.72 -0.24 11.66
C VAL A 190 -13.12 -0.72 11.33
N ASP A 191 -14.06 0.22 11.25
CA ASP A 191 -15.42 -0.08 10.83
C ASP A 191 -15.44 -0.43 9.34
N GLN A 192 -15.78 -1.67 9.03
CA GLN A 192 -15.89 -2.19 7.68
C GLN A 192 -16.97 -3.29 7.61
N SER A 193 -17.49 -3.53 6.41
CA SER A 193 -18.51 -4.54 6.17
C SER A 193 -17.91 -5.96 6.19
N ALA A 194 -18.77 -6.97 6.37
CA ALA A 194 -18.34 -8.38 6.27
C ALA A 194 -17.79 -8.77 4.88
N GLU A 195 -18.20 -8.06 3.81
CA GLU A 195 -17.63 -8.25 2.48
C GLU A 195 -16.22 -7.66 2.38
N GLU A 196 -15.95 -6.56 3.07
CA GLU A 196 -14.61 -5.97 3.15
C GLU A 196 -13.67 -6.82 4.01
N ASP A 197 -14.16 -7.53 5.03
CA ASP A 197 -13.36 -8.43 5.87
C ASP A 197 -12.65 -9.54 5.06
N LYS A 198 -13.15 -9.88 3.89
CA LYS A 198 -12.50 -10.84 2.97
C LYS A 198 -11.19 -10.34 2.37
N TYR A 199 -10.97 -9.01 2.41
CA TYR A 199 -9.89 -8.37 1.66
C TYR A 199 -9.08 -7.37 2.46
N TRP A 200 -9.57 -6.94 3.64
CA TRP A 200 -8.90 -5.99 4.53
C TRP A 200 -8.94 -6.44 5.97
N TYR A 201 -7.83 -6.21 6.69
CA TYR A 201 -7.81 -6.42 8.14
C TYR A 201 -8.70 -5.39 8.83
N ARG A 202 -9.69 -5.85 9.57
CA ARG A 202 -10.51 -5.05 10.49
C ARG A 202 -9.68 -4.63 11.69
N PHE A 203 -8.91 -5.54 12.25
CA PHE A 203 -8.04 -5.31 13.40
C PHE A 203 -6.61 -5.09 12.92
N ARG A 204 -6.08 -3.90 13.19
CA ARG A 204 -4.75 -3.48 12.75
C ARG A 204 -3.81 -3.47 13.93
N PRO A 205 -2.83 -4.40 14.04
CA PRO A 205 -1.91 -4.49 15.15
C PRO A 205 -1.11 -3.21 15.32
N HIS A 206 -0.84 -2.83 16.57
CA HIS A 206 -0.02 -1.66 16.87
C HIS A 206 1.39 -1.77 16.26
N GLU A 207 1.94 -2.98 16.24
CA GLU A 207 3.24 -3.29 15.66
C GLU A 207 3.28 -2.88 14.17
N THR A 208 2.30 -3.28 13.37
CA THR A 208 2.26 -2.93 11.94
C THR A 208 1.97 -1.46 11.70
N ILE A 209 1.24 -0.77 12.60
CA ILE A 209 1.08 0.69 12.55
C ILE A 209 2.43 1.38 12.78
N ASN A 210 3.26 0.88 13.69
CA ASN A 210 4.61 1.39 13.92
C ASN A 210 5.51 1.16 12.70
N GLU A 211 5.45 -0.02 12.08
CA GLU A 211 6.18 -0.33 10.84
C GLU A 211 5.78 0.62 9.69
N LEU A 212 4.47 0.88 9.54
CA LEU A 212 3.95 1.87 8.59
C LEU A 212 4.52 3.27 8.85
N ASN A 213 4.51 3.72 10.11
CA ASN A 213 5.05 5.02 10.50
C ASN A 213 6.56 5.11 10.26
N GLU A 214 7.29 4.00 10.47
CA GLU A 214 8.74 3.95 10.22
C GLU A 214 9.04 4.13 8.72
N VAL A 215 8.41 3.36 7.82
CA VAL A 215 8.67 3.51 6.38
C VAL A 215 8.27 4.90 5.86
N MET A 216 7.16 5.46 6.35
CA MET A 216 6.77 6.85 6.03
C MET A 216 7.85 7.85 6.46
N LYS A 217 8.45 7.67 7.63
CA LYS A 217 9.52 8.53 8.14
C LYS A 217 10.79 8.39 7.31
N VAL A 218 11.18 7.18 6.93
CA VAL A 218 12.33 6.92 6.04
C VAL A 218 12.13 7.63 4.71
N VAL A 219 11.02 7.39 4.04
CA VAL A 219 10.73 7.99 2.72
C VAL A 219 10.65 9.53 2.78
N ARG A 220 10.05 10.09 3.83
CA ARG A 220 10.05 11.57 4.00
C ARG A 220 11.45 12.13 4.08
N LYS A 221 12.30 11.54 4.91
CA LYS A 221 13.68 11.98 5.05
C LYS A 221 14.43 11.91 3.72
N ASP A 222 14.30 10.80 3.01
CA ASP A 222 14.98 10.61 1.72
C ASP A 222 14.49 11.64 0.68
N LEU A 223 13.18 11.94 0.65
CA LEU A 223 12.63 12.97 -0.23
C LEU A 223 13.12 14.39 0.14
N GLU A 224 13.32 14.69 1.43
CA GLU A 224 13.89 15.95 1.90
C GLU A 224 15.36 16.07 1.47
N ASP A 225 16.12 14.99 1.51
CA ASP A 225 17.52 14.93 1.07
C ASP A 225 17.65 14.95 -0.46
N GLY A 226 16.60 14.61 -1.17
CA GLY A 226 16.53 14.61 -2.63
C GLY A 226 16.87 13.26 -3.26
N VAL A 227 15.95 12.73 -4.05
CA VAL A 227 16.03 11.42 -4.71
C VAL A 227 16.01 11.57 -6.22
N LYS A 228 16.76 10.73 -6.93
CA LYS A 228 16.72 10.64 -8.40
C LYS A 228 16.13 9.31 -8.84
N LEU A 229 15.27 9.36 -9.85
CA LEU A 229 14.77 8.16 -10.51
C LEU A 229 15.89 7.41 -11.24
N PRO A 230 15.79 6.09 -11.37
CA PRO A 230 16.63 5.31 -12.26
C PRO A 230 16.56 5.86 -13.70
N SER A 231 17.64 5.70 -14.45
CA SER A 231 17.70 6.21 -15.83
C SER A 231 16.64 5.55 -16.71
N GLY A 232 15.93 6.36 -17.48
CA GLY A 232 14.86 5.88 -18.38
C GLY A 232 13.54 5.53 -17.70
N THR A 233 13.45 5.66 -16.38
CA THR A 233 12.20 5.43 -15.64
C THR A 233 11.31 6.66 -15.69
N TYR A 234 10.05 6.47 -16.10
CA TYR A 234 8.98 7.48 -15.97
C TYR A 234 8.27 7.29 -14.62
N LEU A 235 7.88 8.38 -13.97
CA LEU A 235 7.05 8.32 -12.75
C LEU A 235 5.90 9.31 -12.85
N LYS A 236 4.70 8.82 -12.50
CA LYS A 236 3.50 9.63 -12.34
C LYS A 236 2.82 9.35 -11.01
N VAL A 237 2.40 10.43 -10.36
CA VAL A 237 1.60 10.40 -9.13
C VAL A 237 0.17 10.84 -9.47
N PHE A 238 -0.81 10.05 -9.03
CA PHE A 238 -2.22 10.43 -8.95
C PHE A 238 -2.57 10.60 -7.48
N HIS A 239 -3.22 11.68 -7.11
CA HIS A 239 -3.57 11.91 -5.70
C HIS A 239 -4.93 12.57 -5.56
N SER A 240 -5.79 12.01 -4.74
CA SER A 240 -7.10 12.54 -4.39
C SER A 240 -6.96 13.84 -3.62
N LEU A 241 -7.57 14.91 -4.11
CA LEU A 241 -7.42 16.26 -3.54
C LEU A 241 -7.94 16.36 -2.10
N HIS A 242 -8.96 15.57 -1.77
CA HIS A 242 -9.61 15.55 -0.46
C HIS A 242 -9.44 14.22 0.26
N ASP A 243 -8.32 13.52 0.01
CA ASP A 243 -8.02 12.23 0.61
C ASP A 243 -8.07 12.28 2.15
N PRO A 244 -8.93 11.46 2.78
CA PRO A 244 -9.06 11.45 4.24
C PRO A 244 -7.92 10.73 4.96
N VAL A 245 -7.08 9.97 4.24
CA VAL A 245 -6.01 9.12 4.79
C VAL A 245 -4.63 9.68 4.46
N ALA A 246 -4.30 9.84 3.18
CA ALA A 246 -3.05 10.40 2.70
C ALA A 246 -3.19 11.90 2.45
N SER A 247 -2.43 12.72 3.18
CA SER A 247 -2.43 14.16 2.93
C SER A 247 -1.84 14.48 1.55
N THR A 248 -2.41 15.46 0.85
CA THR A 248 -1.85 16.00 -0.40
C THR A 248 -0.43 16.54 -0.23
N THR A 249 0.01 16.80 1.01
CA THR A 249 1.40 17.10 1.35
C THR A 249 2.34 15.98 0.89
N SER A 250 1.88 14.72 0.85
CA SER A 250 2.64 13.59 0.29
C SER A 250 3.07 13.87 -1.15
N SER A 251 2.13 14.25 -2.01
CA SER A 251 2.42 14.59 -3.41
C SER A 251 3.31 15.82 -3.56
N VAL A 252 3.17 16.80 -2.68
CA VAL A 252 4.05 17.99 -2.66
C VAL A 252 5.49 17.61 -2.32
N LEU A 253 5.69 16.73 -1.31
CA LEU A 253 7.02 16.24 -0.95
C LEU A 253 7.64 15.41 -2.09
N ILE A 254 6.87 14.51 -2.68
CA ILE A 254 7.31 13.70 -3.82
C ILE A 254 7.72 14.61 -4.99
N PHE A 255 6.90 15.60 -5.36
CA PHE A 255 7.18 16.53 -6.45
C PHE A 255 8.44 17.37 -6.21
N LYS A 256 8.69 17.80 -4.96
CA LYS A 256 9.85 18.60 -4.60
C LYS A 256 11.11 17.75 -4.46
N GLY A 257 11.00 16.61 -3.80
CA GLY A 257 12.12 15.76 -3.42
C GLY A 257 12.59 14.81 -4.51
N LEU A 258 11.68 14.36 -5.40
CA LEU A 258 12.01 13.40 -6.44
C LEU A 258 12.23 14.09 -7.79
N LYS A 259 13.31 13.70 -8.47
CA LYS A 259 13.67 14.21 -9.81
C LYS A 259 13.87 13.05 -10.78
N THR A 260 13.64 13.32 -12.06
CA THR A 260 14.11 12.39 -13.10
C THR A 260 15.63 12.28 -13.04
N ASN A 261 16.20 11.24 -13.65
CA ASN A 261 17.67 11.09 -13.70
C ASN A 261 18.37 12.32 -14.30
N ALA A 262 17.74 12.99 -15.27
CA ALA A 262 18.22 14.21 -15.89
C ALA A 262 17.98 15.50 -15.04
N GLY A 263 17.42 15.36 -13.84
CA GLY A 263 17.13 16.50 -12.94
C GLY A 263 15.80 17.21 -13.19
N GLY A 264 14.98 16.74 -14.15
CA GLY A 264 13.66 17.27 -14.43
C GLY A 264 12.63 16.93 -13.34
N LYS A 265 11.47 17.57 -13.41
CA LYS A 265 10.33 17.29 -12.52
C LYS A 265 9.62 16.02 -12.92
N ILE A 266 8.99 15.36 -11.94
CA ILE A 266 8.07 14.24 -12.16
C ILE A 266 6.66 14.74 -12.47
N ASP A 267 5.80 13.84 -12.96
CA ASP A 267 4.40 14.14 -13.27
C ASP A 267 3.52 13.90 -12.03
N VAL A 268 2.72 14.89 -11.63
CA VAL A 268 1.77 14.80 -10.52
C VAL A 268 0.42 15.32 -10.97
N GLN A 269 -0.61 14.51 -10.81
CA GLN A 269 -2.00 14.85 -11.12
C GLN A 269 -2.84 14.78 -9.85
N LEU A 270 -3.47 15.90 -9.49
CA LEU A 270 -4.46 15.94 -8.41
C LEU A 270 -5.83 15.61 -9.00
N MET A 271 -6.49 14.61 -8.42
CA MET A 271 -7.81 14.15 -8.81
C MET A 271 -8.86 14.79 -7.90
N ASN A 272 -9.93 15.29 -8.47
CA ASN A 272 -11.05 15.82 -7.66
C ASN A 272 -11.83 14.64 -7.06
N SER A 273 -11.30 14.07 -6.00
CA SER A 273 -11.82 12.91 -5.27
C SER A 273 -11.61 13.10 -3.77
N ASP A 274 -12.51 12.55 -2.98
CA ASP A 274 -12.46 12.40 -1.53
C ASP A 274 -12.28 10.94 -1.09
N ILE A 275 -11.99 10.05 -2.05
CA ILE A 275 -11.75 8.63 -1.80
C ILE A 275 -10.25 8.38 -1.72
N HIS A 276 -9.81 7.75 -0.62
CA HIS A 276 -8.48 7.15 -0.55
C HIS A 276 -8.43 5.89 -1.43
N VAL A 277 -7.40 5.80 -2.28
CA VAL A 277 -7.27 4.77 -3.32
C VAL A 277 -8.50 4.76 -4.24
N PHE A 278 -8.71 5.87 -4.94
CA PHE A 278 -9.85 6.07 -5.84
C PHE A 278 -9.87 5.11 -7.03
N THR A 279 -8.80 4.36 -7.25
CA THR A 279 -8.73 3.29 -8.25
C THR A 279 -9.51 2.03 -7.88
N ARG A 280 -9.99 1.94 -6.61
CA ARG A 280 -10.90 0.90 -6.15
C ARG A 280 -12.23 1.53 -5.70
N LEU A 281 -13.30 1.22 -6.40
CA LEU A 281 -14.67 1.71 -6.13
C LEU A 281 -15.61 0.61 -5.64
N SER A 282 -15.31 -0.66 -5.92
CA SER A 282 -16.06 -1.80 -5.40
C SER A 282 -16.13 -1.79 -3.87
N LEU A 283 -17.23 -2.28 -3.34
CA LEU A 283 -17.57 -2.30 -1.91
C LEU A 283 -17.67 -0.91 -1.27
N ARG A 284 -17.68 0.17 -2.06
CA ARG A 284 -17.90 1.53 -1.55
C ARG A 284 -19.34 1.95 -1.74
N ASN A 285 -19.87 2.64 -0.75
CA ASN A 285 -21.21 3.23 -0.80
C ASN A 285 -21.19 4.56 -1.58
N ASN A 286 -22.29 4.84 -2.30
CA ASN A 286 -22.54 6.16 -2.93
C ASN A 286 -21.47 6.62 -3.92
N VAL A 287 -20.94 5.72 -4.74
CA VAL A 287 -19.97 6.05 -5.80
C VAL A 287 -20.60 6.98 -6.83
N THR A 288 -19.96 8.12 -7.07
CA THR A 288 -20.43 9.15 -8.01
C THR A 288 -19.86 8.94 -9.42
N ALA A 289 -20.52 9.50 -10.43
CA ALA A 289 -20.03 9.48 -11.82
C ALA A 289 -18.62 10.13 -11.96
N LEU A 290 -18.31 11.15 -11.15
CA LEU A 290 -16.99 11.79 -11.14
C LEU A 290 -15.91 10.83 -10.61
N GLN A 291 -16.20 10.06 -9.57
CA GLN A 291 -15.26 9.08 -9.03
C GLN A 291 -14.97 7.96 -10.02
N VAL A 292 -16.00 7.48 -10.74
CA VAL A 292 -15.83 6.53 -11.85
C VAL A 292 -14.98 7.13 -12.97
N ALA A 293 -15.23 8.38 -13.37
CA ALA A 293 -14.44 9.06 -14.39
C ALA A 293 -12.97 9.23 -13.98
N ASN A 294 -12.69 9.57 -12.72
CA ASN A 294 -11.34 9.66 -12.17
C ASN A 294 -10.61 8.31 -12.22
N GLN A 295 -11.28 7.22 -11.84
CA GLN A 295 -10.74 5.87 -11.91
C GLN A 295 -10.37 5.49 -13.35
N LEU A 296 -11.30 5.68 -14.29
CA LEU A 296 -11.11 5.35 -15.69
C LEU A 296 -10.01 6.20 -16.35
N ASP A 297 -9.88 7.47 -15.97
CA ASP A 297 -8.81 8.35 -16.42
C ASP A 297 -7.44 7.82 -15.96
N ALA A 298 -7.30 7.46 -14.68
CA ALA A 298 -6.07 6.88 -14.16
C ALA A 298 -5.73 5.54 -14.86
N PHE A 299 -6.69 4.64 -15.00
CA PHE A 299 -6.50 3.35 -15.68
C PHE A 299 -6.05 3.54 -17.12
N THR A 300 -6.69 4.45 -17.85
CA THR A 300 -6.34 4.78 -19.25
C THR A 300 -4.93 5.33 -19.36
N GLN A 301 -4.53 6.23 -18.46
CA GLN A 301 -3.19 6.81 -18.48
C GLN A 301 -2.11 5.77 -18.11
N ILE A 302 -2.36 4.90 -17.14
CA ILE A 302 -1.46 3.79 -16.80
C ILE A 302 -1.32 2.86 -18.02
N ALA A 303 -2.43 2.37 -18.56
CA ALA A 303 -2.44 1.45 -19.69
C ALA A 303 -1.75 2.03 -20.93
N SER A 304 -1.89 3.34 -21.19
CA SER A 304 -1.24 4.01 -22.33
C SER A 304 0.28 3.94 -22.32
N LYS A 305 0.90 3.67 -21.16
CA LYS A 305 2.35 3.53 -21.00
C LYS A 305 2.83 2.08 -21.03
N LEU A 306 1.91 1.12 -21.11
CA LEU A 306 2.22 -0.31 -21.12
C LEU A 306 2.14 -0.93 -22.53
N ASN A 307 1.61 -0.18 -23.48
CA ASN A 307 1.48 -0.58 -24.90
C ASN A 307 2.75 -0.35 -25.69
#